data_f0dab4e5c3f2a05a5ea5e4197d20ccd0
#
_entry.id   f0dab4e5c3f2a05a5ea5e4197d20ccd0
#
_cell.length_a   1.000
_cell.length_b   1.000
_cell.length_c   1.000
_cell.angle_alpha   90.00
_cell.angle_beta   90.00
_cell.angle_gamma   90.00
#
_symmetry.space_group_name_H-M   'P 1'
#
loop_
_entity.id
_entity.type
_entity.pdbx_description
1 polymer ?
#
loop_
_entity_poly.entity_id
_entity_poly.type
_entity_poly.pdbx_seq_one_letter_code
_entity_poly.pdbx_strand_id
1 'polypeptide(L)'
;MVRGNPALPPNMSPVTDSRFQYLELGGKLRRPTVVTAAESTAARRVSFRLAETIGSFGSQLGQFSAPVGIAVDPDDCLYVADSCNHRIQKITPEGDVYGLGGPDWLLHPQGVAVDGARFIYVCEQGANRVQKFGPNGQFVYRLGGPLASQVRFASPTAICLDSYHHFYIADTDNDRVTCYTATGLWYMDYASPTKEIAFSRPQGVAVDLEGRIYVADTMHHRVVRLSAQGKPDAVIGRPGPGFGELTEPCGLAIDLDGGLWVADTGNDRVQKFTADGEAVCCFPQAPTPETELHAPRAVAADSAGSIYVADTLGHRVLRLQSAGMEW
;
A
#
# COMPACT_ATOMS: atom_id res chain seq x y z
N MET A 1 24.36 -26.82 22.15
CA MET A 1 24.13 -25.80 23.20
C MET A 1 23.04 -24.88 22.69
N VAL A 2 21.85 -25.05 23.20
CA VAL A 2 20.65 -24.27 22.83
C VAL A 2 20.73 -22.95 23.59
N ARG A 3 20.78 -21.81 22.89
CA ARG A 3 20.68 -20.50 23.53
C ARG A 3 19.21 -20.14 23.66
N GLY A 4 18.76 -20.01 24.91
CA GLY A 4 17.40 -19.67 25.25
C GLY A 4 17.05 -18.22 24.89
N ASN A 5 15.79 -18.05 24.55
CA ASN A 5 15.10 -16.77 24.34
C ASN A 5 15.12 -15.93 25.64
N PRO A 6 15.34 -14.62 25.60
CA PRO A 6 15.16 -13.76 26.77
C PRO A 6 13.65 -13.59 27.07
N ALA A 7 13.31 -13.78 28.35
CA ALA A 7 11.97 -13.60 28.88
C ALA A 7 11.51 -12.13 28.80
N LEU A 8 10.21 -11.94 28.49
CA LEU A 8 9.50 -10.66 28.56
C LEU A 8 9.46 -10.13 30.02
N PRO A 9 9.55 -8.81 30.22
CA PRO A 9 9.46 -8.23 31.57
C PRO A 9 8.01 -8.36 32.12
N PRO A 10 7.85 -8.61 33.43
CA PRO A 10 6.55 -8.68 34.09
C PRO A 10 6.08 -7.26 34.41
N ASN A 11 4.92 -6.88 33.91
CA ASN A 11 3.94 -5.90 34.38
C ASN A 11 3.33 -5.10 33.21
N MET A 12 2.33 -5.71 32.58
CA MET A 12 1.22 -4.97 31.98
C MET A 12 -0.07 -5.68 32.39
N SER A 13 -0.84 -5.07 33.27
CA SER A 13 -2.18 -5.48 33.61
C SER A 13 -3.11 -5.18 32.43
N PRO A 14 -4.04 -6.09 32.07
CA PRO A 14 -5.01 -5.82 31.01
C PRO A 14 -6.01 -4.76 31.48
N VAL A 15 -6.17 -3.71 30.69
CA VAL A 15 -7.27 -2.76 30.81
C VAL A 15 -8.53 -3.48 30.31
N THR A 16 -9.38 -3.89 31.22
CA THR A 16 -10.71 -4.43 30.92
C THR A 16 -11.66 -3.27 30.61
N ASP A 17 -11.93 -3.03 29.32
CA ASP A 17 -13.06 -2.19 28.91
C ASP A 17 -14.33 -3.06 28.82
N SER A 18 -15.30 -2.77 29.71
CA SER A 18 -16.49 -3.57 29.99
C SER A 18 -17.63 -3.39 29.00
N ARG A 19 -17.36 -3.19 27.70
CA ARG A 19 -18.40 -2.91 26.69
C ARG A 19 -18.63 -4.00 25.64
N PHE A 20 -17.99 -5.16 25.76
CA PHE A 20 -18.29 -6.32 24.89
C PHE A 20 -18.72 -7.53 25.70
N GLN A 21 -20.04 -7.73 25.82
CA GLN A 21 -20.62 -8.99 26.26
C GLN A 21 -20.57 -9.99 25.08
N TYR A 22 -19.77 -11.03 25.21
CA TYR A 22 -19.82 -12.19 24.32
C TYR A 22 -21.05 -13.05 24.70
N LEU A 23 -21.98 -13.19 23.75
CA LEU A 23 -23.02 -14.22 23.82
C LEU A 23 -22.43 -15.53 23.30
N GLU A 24 -22.17 -16.47 24.22
CA GLU A 24 -21.93 -17.86 23.86
C GLU A 24 -23.23 -18.50 23.36
N LEU A 25 -23.28 -18.92 22.10
CA LEU A 25 -24.28 -19.81 21.57
C LEU A 25 -23.61 -21.09 21.06
N GLY A 26 -23.98 -22.17 21.75
CA GLY A 26 -23.56 -23.54 21.66
C GLY A 26 -23.13 -24.09 20.30
N GLY A 27 -22.07 -24.88 20.37
CA GLY A 27 -21.38 -25.51 19.27
C GLY A 27 -22.24 -26.32 18.30
N LYS A 28 -21.95 -26.12 17.03
CA LYS A 28 -21.87 -27.10 15.93
C LYS A 28 -21.25 -26.43 14.73
N LEU A 29 -20.09 -26.92 14.31
CA LEU A 29 -19.46 -26.60 13.03
C LEU A 29 -20.44 -26.93 11.89
N ARG A 30 -20.98 -25.92 11.22
CA ARG A 30 -21.67 -26.09 9.93
C ARG A 30 -20.66 -25.92 8.82
N ARG A 31 -20.63 -26.90 7.90
CA ARG A 31 -19.90 -26.79 6.63
C ARG A 31 -20.39 -25.55 5.86
N PRO A 32 -19.51 -24.83 5.15
CA PRO A 32 -19.96 -23.72 4.32
C PRO A 32 -20.89 -24.25 3.22
N THR A 33 -22.11 -23.76 3.21
CA THR A 33 -23.06 -23.98 2.11
C THR A 33 -22.56 -23.18 0.93
N VAL A 34 -22.34 -23.86 -0.19
CA VAL A 34 -22.10 -23.22 -1.48
C VAL A 34 -23.38 -22.42 -1.81
N VAL A 35 -23.30 -21.11 -1.68
CA VAL A 35 -24.37 -20.23 -2.17
C VAL A 35 -24.20 -20.12 -3.69
N THR A 36 -25.07 -20.80 -4.41
CA THR A 36 -25.22 -20.61 -5.85
C THR A 36 -25.62 -19.18 -6.14
N ALA A 37 -24.95 -18.57 -7.11
CA ALA A 37 -25.19 -17.22 -7.57
C ALA A 37 -26.59 -17.11 -8.23
N ALA A 38 -27.61 -16.82 -7.42
CA ALA A 38 -28.91 -16.34 -7.87
C ALA A 38 -29.64 -15.74 -6.68
N GLU A 39 -29.64 -14.44 -6.64
CA GLU A 39 -30.38 -13.43 -5.90
C GLU A 39 -29.44 -12.36 -5.34
N SER A 40 -28.81 -11.64 -6.27
CA SER A 40 -28.17 -10.36 -5.99
C SER A 40 -29.30 -9.35 -5.76
N THR A 41 -29.66 -9.09 -4.50
CA THR A 41 -30.13 -7.77 -4.11
C THR A 41 -29.18 -6.78 -4.73
N ALA A 42 -29.65 -5.83 -5.54
CA ALA A 42 -28.86 -4.84 -6.25
C ALA A 42 -27.88 -4.18 -5.26
N ALA A 43 -26.66 -4.69 -5.23
CA ALA A 43 -25.60 -4.11 -4.42
C ALA A 43 -25.41 -2.68 -4.93
N ARG A 44 -25.61 -1.70 -4.05
CA ARG A 44 -25.37 -0.29 -4.33
C ARG A 44 -23.96 -0.16 -4.87
N ARG A 45 -23.80 0.05 -6.17
CA ARG A 45 -22.48 0.19 -6.80
C ARG A 45 -21.96 1.57 -6.46
N VAL A 46 -20.95 1.61 -5.61
CA VAL A 46 -20.15 2.82 -5.43
C VAL A 46 -19.40 3.04 -6.73
N SER A 47 -19.55 4.20 -7.35
CA SER A 47 -18.78 4.61 -8.53
C SER A 47 -17.83 5.75 -8.19
N PHE A 48 -16.72 5.82 -8.88
CA PHE A 48 -15.73 6.90 -8.77
C PHE A 48 -15.60 7.60 -10.11
N ARG A 49 -15.41 8.92 -10.06
CA ARG A 49 -15.16 9.75 -11.24
C ARG A 49 -13.81 10.44 -11.10
N LEU A 50 -13.21 10.76 -12.23
CA LEU A 50 -12.06 11.65 -12.28
C LEU A 50 -12.48 13.04 -11.79
N ALA A 51 -11.81 13.51 -10.74
CA ALA A 51 -11.96 14.86 -10.21
C ALA A 51 -10.88 15.79 -10.74
N GLU A 52 -9.64 15.29 -10.85
CA GLU A 52 -8.49 16.10 -11.21
C GLU A 52 -7.39 15.24 -11.84
N THR A 53 -6.66 15.82 -12.78
CA THR A 53 -5.40 15.30 -13.30
C THR A 53 -4.25 16.17 -12.80
N ILE A 54 -3.32 15.60 -12.05
CA ILE A 54 -2.19 16.29 -11.45
C ILE A 54 -0.92 15.96 -12.24
N GLY A 55 -0.26 17.00 -12.74
CA GLY A 55 1.01 16.90 -13.44
C GLY A 55 0.89 16.46 -14.90
N SER A 56 2.05 16.34 -15.54
CA SER A 56 2.24 15.92 -16.92
C SER A 56 3.67 15.43 -17.10
N PHE A 57 4.00 14.85 -18.25
CA PHE A 57 5.38 14.43 -18.54
C PHE A 57 6.37 15.60 -18.50
N GLY A 58 7.48 15.43 -17.78
CA GLY A 58 8.58 16.38 -17.75
C GLY A 58 9.42 16.31 -16.48
N SER A 59 10.32 17.29 -16.31
CA SER A 59 11.28 17.37 -15.21
C SER A 59 11.13 18.62 -14.32
N GLN A 60 10.24 19.57 -14.68
CA GLN A 60 9.95 20.72 -13.83
C GLN A 60 9.18 20.30 -12.58
N LEU A 61 9.10 21.16 -11.57
CA LEU A 61 8.19 20.95 -10.45
C LEU A 61 6.74 20.92 -10.97
N GLY A 62 5.94 19.98 -10.45
CA GLY A 62 4.60 19.70 -10.95
C GLY A 62 4.55 18.81 -12.20
N GLN A 63 5.70 18.48 -12.80
CA GLN A 63 5.79 17.48 -13.88
C GLN A 63 6.41 16.20 -13.36
N PHE A 64 6.09 15.05 -13.97
CA PHE A 64 6.57 13.74 -13.57
C PHE A 64 7.23 12.97 -14.72
N SER A 65 8.16 12.11 -14.38
CA SER A 65 8.70 11.08 -15.27
C SER A 65 8.60 9.72 -14.58
N ALA A 66 7.62 8.92 -15.01
CA ALA A 66 7.26 7.65 -14.38
C ALA A 66 7.03 7.78 -12.86
N PRO A 67 5.96 8.47 -12.39
CA PRO A 67 5.59 8.49 -10.99
C PRO A 67 5.19 7.07 -10.56
N VAL A 68 5.74 6.58 -9.44
CA VAL A 68 5.49 5.20 -8.98
C VAL A 68 4.75 5.19 -7.65
N GLY A 69 5.40 5.55 -6.56
CA GLY A 69 4.82 5.56 -5.22
C GLY A 69 4.12 6.87 -4.92
N ILE A 70 3.01 6.81 -4.21
CA ILE A 70 2.30 7.97 -3.69
C ILE A 70 1.89 7.74 -2.24
N ALA A 71 1.85 8.83 -1.47
CA ALA A 71 1.34 8.86 -0.12
C ALA A 71 0.63 10.19 0.14
N VAL A 72 -0.27 10.22 1.11
CA VAL A 72 -0.94 11.43 1.58
C VAL A 72 -0.64 11.60 3.07
N ASP A 73 -0.27 12.81 3.50
CA ASP A 73 -0.03 13.11 4.90
C ASP A 73 -1.32 13.57 5.62
N PRO A 74 -1.32 13.73 6.96
CA PRO A 74 -2.49 14.18 7.71
C PRO A 74 -3.02 15.58 7.35
N ASP A 75 -2.26 16.39 6.63
CA ASP A 75 -2.69 17.69 6.11
C ASP A 75 -3.17 17.60 4.65
N ASP A 76 -3.44 16.38 4.16
CA ASP A 76 -3.83 16.06 2.78
C ASP A 76 -2.81 16.51 1.73
N CYS A 77 -1.53 16.68 2.09
CA CYS A 77 -0.48 16.89 1.11
C CYS A 77 -0.13 15.57 0.43
N LEU A 78 -0.09 15.60 -0.90
CA LEU A 78 0.28 14.45 -1.74
C LEU A 78 1.81 14.40 -1.91
N TYR A 79 2.39 13.23 -1.67
CA TYR A 79 3.80 12.93 -1.94
C TYR A 79 3.90 11.94 -3.09
N VAL A 80 4.72 12.26 -4.09
CA VAL A 80 4.89 11.46 -5.32
C VAL A 80 6.34 11.08 -5.49
N ALA A 81 6.62 9.78 -5.59
CA ALA A 81 7.93 9.29 -6.00
C ALA A 81 8.06 9.43 -7.53
N ASP A 82 8.69 10.51 -7.95
CA ASP A 82 8.97 10.87 -9.36
C ASP A 82 10.25 10.14 -9.79
N SER A 83 10.11 8.84 -10.06
CA SER A 83 11.19 7.85 -10.06
C SER A 83 12.29 8.16 -11.06
N CYS A 84 11.96 8.46 -12.31
CA CYS A 84 12.96 8.75 -13.34
C CYS A 84 13.57 10.17 -13.22
N ASN A 85 12.97 11.04 -12.43
CA ASN A 85 13.55 12.34 -12.05
C ASN A 85 14.32 12.28 -10.72
N HIS A 86 14.42 11.08 -10.10
CA HIS A 86 15.21 10.85 -8.89
C HIS A 86 14.82 11.74 -7.70
N ARG A 87 13.52 12.01 -7.51
CA ARG A 87 13.03 12.92 -6.47
C ARG A 87 11.69 12.47 -5.90
N ILE A 88 11.35 13.02 -4.74
CA ILE A 88 9.98 13.06 -4.23
C ILE A 88 9.44 14.47 -4.46
N GLN A 89 8.22 14.59 -4.94
CA GLN A 89 7.51 15.87 -4.97
C GLN A 89 6.40 15.86 -3.93
N LYS A 90 6.32 16.92 -3.12
CA LYS A 90 5.21 17.22 -2.21
C LYS A 90 4.31 18.25 -2.88
N ILE A 91 3.02 17.99 -2.93
CA ILE A 91 1.98 18.87 -3.48
C ILE A 91 0.99 19.16 -2.38
N THR A 92 0.78 20.43 -2.04
CA THR A 92 -0.19 20.83 -1.02
C THR A 92 -1.61 20.86 -1.59
N PRO A 93 -2.66 20.84 -0.74
CA PRO A 93 -4.04 21.03 -1.20
C PRO A 93 -4.28 22.32 -1.98
N GLU A 94 -3.48 23.37 -1.72
CA GLU A 94 -3.51 24.66 -2.42
C GLU A 94 -2.82 24.62 -3.81
N GLY A 95 -2.09 23.53 -4.10
CA GLY A 95 -1.37 23.33 -5.37
C GLY A 95 0.09 23.77 -5.34
N ASP A 96 0.65 24.13 -4.19
CA ASP A 96 2.08 24.42 -4.07
C ASP A 96 2.90 23.13 -4.21
N VAL A 97 4.01 23.19 -4.95
CA VAL A 97 4.86 22.03 -5.23
C VAL A 97 6.27 22.22 -4.70
N TYR A 98 6.73 21.26 -3.92
CA TYR A 98 8.07 21.23 -3.35
C TYR A 98 8.80 19.95 -3.77
N GLY A 99 10.12 20.06 -4.08
CA GLY A 99 10.96 18.92 -4.41
C GLY A 99 11.86 18.51 -3.26
N LEU A 100 11.96 17.20 -3.02
CA LEU A 100 12.94 16.58 -2.13
C LEU A 100 13.80 15.60 -2.93
N GLY A 101 15.11 15.76 -2.88
CA GLY A 101 16.04 14.83 -3.53
C GLY A 101 16.67 15.42 -4.80
N GLY A 102 17.04 14.53 -5.69
CA GLY A 102 17.80 14.74 -6.89
C GLY A 102 18.78 13.57 -7.08
N PRO A 103 19.46 13.44 -8.23
CA PRO A 103 20.24 12.25 -8.58
C PRO A 103 21.41 11.95 -7.61
N ASP A 104 21.89 12.95 -6.89
CA ASP A 104 22.94 12.75 -5.89
C ASP A 104 22.41 12.25 -4.52
N TRP A 105 21.10 12.36 -4.29
CA TRP A 105 20.46 12.08 -3.00
C TRP A 105 19.53 10.87 -3.04
N LEU A 106 18.74 10.75 -4.10
CA LEU A 106 17.79 9.65 -4.32
C LEU A 106 18.12 8.96 -5.64
N LEU A 107 17.98 7.63 -5.66
CA LEU A 107 18.23 6.84 -6.86
C LEU A 107 17.04 5.93 -7.16
N HIS A 108 16.25 6.30 -8.17
CA HIS A 108 15.01 5.62 -8.56
C HIS A 108 14.10 5.35 -7.34
N PRO A 109 13.57 6.40 -6.66
CA PRO A 109 12.62 6.23 -5.59
C PRO A 109 11.36 5.53 -6.13
N GLN A 110 10.90 4.51 -5.42
CA GLN A 110 9.71 3.73 -5.79
C GLN A 110 8.58 3.97 -4.79
N GLY A 111 8.77 3.54 -3.56
CA GLY A 111 7.79 3.71 -2.49
C GLY A 111 8.05 4.96 -1.67
N VAL A 112 7.00 5.65 -1.29
CA VAL A 112 7.02 6.75 -0.33
C VAL A 112 5.92 6.53 0.71
N ALA A 113 6.22 6.82 1.97
CA ALA A 113 5.24 6.87 3.06
C ALA A 113 5.56 8.05 3.98
N VAL A 114 4.54 8.57 4.65
CA VAL A 114 4.67 9.71 5.57
C VAL A 114 3.97 9.37 6.88
N ASP A 115 4.64 9.59 8.00
CA ASP A 115 4.04 9.36 9.32
C ASP A 115 3.26 10.58 9.83
N GLY A 116 2.53 10.40 10.94
CA GLY A 116 1.75 11.46 11.57
C GLY A 116 2.57 12.67 12.07
N ALA A 117 3.89 12.53 12.20
CA ALA A 117 4.83 13.60 12.52
C ALA A 117 5.50 14.19 11.26
N ARG A 118 5.03 13.77 10.06
CA ARG A 118 5.48 14.21 8.73
C ARG A 118 6.93 13.79 8.41
N PHE A 119 7.46 12.74 9.04
CA PHE A 119 8.68 12.13 8.55
C PHE A 119 8.39 11.34 7.27
N ILE A 120 9.27 11.49 6.29
CA ILE A 120 9.13 10.91 4.96
C ILE A 120 10.06 9.69 4.86
N TYR A 121 9.50 8.55 4.48
CA TYR A 121 10.23 7.31 4.26
C TYR A 121 10.22 6.99 2.77
N VAL A 122 11.38 6.71 2.19
CA VAL A 122 11.54 6.50 0.75
C VAL A 122 12.27 5.20 0.48
N CYS A 123 11.63 4.29 -0.26
CA CYS A 123 12.28 3.13 -0.85
C CYS A 123 12.99 3.53 -2.13
N GLU A 124 14.29 3.22 -2.22
CA GLU A 124 15.11 3.47 -3.39
C GLU A 124 15.54 2.15 -4.02
N GLN A 125 14.85 1.79 -5.10
CA GLN A 125 15.15 0.57 -5.84
C GLN A 125 16.58 0.57 -6.40
N GLY A 126 17.01 1.69 -6.99
CA GLY A 126 18.32 1.79 -7.61
C GLY A 126 19.50 1.74 -6.62
N ALA A 127 19.25 1.98 -5.33
CA ALA A 127 20.26 1.95 -4.28
C ALA A 127 20.06 0.82 -3.27
N ASN A 128 19.01 -0.01 -3.42
CA ASN A 128 18.66 -1.09 -2.48
C ASN A 128 18.65 -0.62 -1.02
N ARG A 129 17.97 0.50 -0.77
CA ARG A 129 17.92 1.12 0.57
C ARG A 129 16.58 1.78 0.85
N VAL A 130 16.37 2.10 2.11
CA VAL A 130 15.31 2.98 2.57
C VAL A 130 15.95 4.19 3.25
N GLN A 131 15.50 5.39 2.93
CA GLN A 131 15.92 6.62 3.60
C GLN A 131 14.75 7.24 4.35
N LYS A 132 15.05 7.80 5.53
CA LYS A 132 14.12 8.61 6.32
C LYS A 132 14.56 10.06 6.28
N PHE A 133 13.61 10.95 6.00
CA PHE A 133 13.79 12.39 6.05
C PHE A 133 12.81 13.00 7.06
N GLY A 134 13.19 14.13 7.65
CA GLY A 134 12.31 14.90 8.50
C GLY A 134 11.32 15.74 7.71
N PRO A 135 10.38 16.42 8.40
CA PRO A 135 9.32 17.21 7.78
C PRO A 135 9.78 18.31 6.81
N ASN A 136 10.98 18.84 7.04
CA ASN A 136 11.60 19.85 6.18
C ASN A 136 12.58 19.26 5.14
N GLY A 137 12.53 17.94 4.91
CA GLY A 137 13.40 17.26 3.97
C GLY A 137 14.83 16.99 4.46
N GLN A 138 15.17 17.29 5.73
CA GLN A 138 16.49 16.97 6.27
C GLN A 138 16.67 15.46 6.44
N PHE A 139 17.83 14.96 6.04
CA PHE A 139 18.19 13.56 6.21
C PHE A 139 18.21 13.15 7.70
N VAL A 140 17.63 12.01 8.03
CA VAL A 140 17.61 11.45 9.40
C VAL A 140 18.49 10.20 9.48
N TYR A 141 18.15 9.17 8.75
CA TYR A 141 18.93 7.94 8.64
C TYR A 141 18.63 7.17 7.36
N ARG A 142 19.44 6.14 7.10
CA ARG A 142 19.17 5.16 6.04
C ARG A 142 19.35 3.74 6.53
N LEU A 143 18.61 2.81 5.92
CA LEU A 143 18.72 1.38 6.10
C LEU A 143 19.09 0.74 4.76
N GLY A 144 20.00 -0.23 4.79
CA GLY A 144 20.44 -0.92 3.58
C GLY A 144 21.42 -0.11 2.72
N GLY A 145 21.53 -0.51 1.47
CA GLY A 145 22.44 0.05 0.49
C GLY A 145 23.76 -0.69 0.39
N PRO A 146 24.64 -0.30 -0.57
CA PRO A 146 25.84 -1.06 -0.93
C PRO A 146 26.87 -1.25 0.20
N LEU A 147 26.87 -0.36 1.19
CA LEU A 147 27.80 -0.38 2.30
C LEU A 147 27.21 -0.95 3.60
N ALA A 148 25.96 -1.39 3.58
CA ALA A 148 25.31 -1.94 4.77
C ALA A 148 25.79 -3.38 5.03
N SER A 149 26.22 -3.66 6.25
CA SER A 149 26.70 -5.00 6.64
C SER A 149 25.55 -5.94 7.07
N GLN A 150 24.45 -5.41 7.57
CA GLN A 150 23.39 -6.19 8.22
C GLN A 150 22.05 -6.16 7.49
N VAL A 151 21.66 -5.02 6.90
CA VAL A 151 20.39 -4.86 6.19
C VAL A 151 20.63 -4.92 4.69
N ARG A 152 20.07 -5.95 4.04
CA ARG A 152 20.21 -6.16 2.60
C ARG A 152 18.84 -6.23 1.95
N PHE A 153 18.39 -5.11 1.41
CA PHE A 153 17.25 -5.08 0.50
C PHE A 153 17.67 -5.46 -0.91
N ALA A 154 16.71 -5.99 -1.66
CA ALA A 154 16.83 -6.21 -3.10
C ALA A 154 15.59 -5.63 -3.78
N SER A 155 15.78 -4.54 -4.50
CA SER A 155 14.70 -3.81 -5.19
C SER A 155 13.49 -3.48 -4.27
N PRO A 156 13.65 -2.74 -3.15
CA PRO A 156 12.52 -2.36 -2.31
C PRO A 156 11.59 -1.43 -3.09
N THR A 157 10.30 -1.79 -3.20
CA THR A 157 9.34 -1.09 -4.08
C THR A 157 8.27 -0.32 -3.33
N ALA A 158 7.76 -0.84 -2.22
CA ALA A 158 6.69 -0.18 -1.47
C ALA A 158 7.04 -0.11 0.02
N ILE A 159 6.42 0.87 0.68
CA ILE A 159 6.53 1.08 2.12
C ILE A 159 5.21 1.62 2.66
N CYS A 160 4.77 1.12 3.80
CA CYS A 160 3.66 1.67 4.57
C CYS A 160 3.99 1.70 6.06
N LEU A 161 3.18 2.40 6.84
CA LEU A 161 3.32 2.48 8.30
C LEU A 161 2.06 1.97 8.99
N ASP A 162 2.23 1.38 10.18
CA ASP A 162 1.12 1.11 11.09
C ASP A 162 0.91 2.26 12.11
N SER A 163 -0.10 2.12 12.95
CA SER A 163 -0.42 3.09 14.01
C SER A 163 0.65 3.17 15.12
N TYR A 164 1.56 2.20 15.21
CA TYR A 164 2.71 2.18 16.12
C TYR A 164 3.97 2.74 15.48
N HIS A 165 3.86 3.28 14.26
CA HIS A 165 4.98 3.78 13.44
C HIS A 165 6.01 2.69 13.07
N HIS A 166 5.64 1.41 13.10
CA HIS A 166 6.42 0.40 12.40
C HIS A 166 6.26 0.62 10.90
N PHE A 167 7.31 0.39 10.15
CA PHE A 167 7.23 0.48 8.70
C PHE A 167 7.52 -0.87 8.04
N TYR A 168 6.66 -1.19 7.08
CA TYR A 168 6.65 -2.43 6.33
C TYR A 168 7.13 -2.14 4.92
N ILE A 169 8.06 -2.96 4.42
CA ILE A 169 8.72 -2.76 3.13
C ILE A 169 8.49 -4.00 2.28
N ALA A 170 7.99 -3.82 1.06
CA ALA A 170 8.03 -4.86 0.04
C ALA A 170 9.45 -4.96 -0.52
N ASP A 171 10.18 -5.97 -0.07
CA ASP A 171 11.56 -6.27 -0.45
C ASP A 171 11.54 -7.26 -1.62
N THR A 172 11.20 -6.74 -2.79
CA THR A 172 10.63 -7.41 -3.96
C THR A 172 11.48 -8.58 -4.46
N ASP A 173 12.77 -8.36 -4.72
CA ASP A 173 13.65 -9.42 -5.27
C ASP A 173 14.18 -10.37 -4.18
N ASN A 174 13.83 -10.13 -2.91
CA ASN A 174 14.00 -11.07 -1.81
C ASN A 174 12.71 -11.84 -1.49
N ASP A 175 11.65 -11.70 -2.28
CA ASP A 175 10.36 -12.39 -2.14
C ASP A 175 9.75 -12.28 -0.72
N ARG A 176 9.89 -11.11 -0.08
CA ARG A 176 9.41 -10.89 1.29
C ARG A 176 8.84 -9.49 1.51
N VAL A 177 8.08 -9.37 2.59
CA VAL A 177 7.82 -8.10 3.27
C VAL A 177 8.64 -8.11 4.56
N THR A 178 9.34 -7.03 4.87
CA THR A 178 10.13 -6.87 6.09
C THR A 178 9.63 -5.68 6.90
N CYS A 179 9.58 -5.84 8.22
CA CYS A 179 9.07 -4.83 9.15
C CYS A 179 10.19 -4.33 10.06
N TYR A 180 10.19 -3.02 10.29
CA TYR A 180 11.11 -2.30 11.17
C TYR A 180 10.34 -1.40 12.13
N THR A 181 10.92 -1.15 13.30
CA THR A 181 10.41 -0.15 14.25
C THR A 181 10.66 1.28 13.72
N ALA A 182 9.98 2.27 14.29
CA ALA A 182 10.16 3.69 13.97
C ALA A 182 11.62 4.19 14.05
N THR A 183 12.46 3.50 14.85
CA THR A 183 13.89 3.81 15.02
C THR A 183 14.80 3.06 14.04
N GLY A 184 14.21 2.25 13.15
CA GLY A 184 14.96 1.49 12.15
C GLY A 184 15.55 0.16 12.66
N LEU A 185 15.07 -0.35 13.79
CA LEU A 185 15.45 -1.70 14.26
C LEU A 185 14.58 -2.73 13.55
N TRP A 186 15.22 -3.79 13.03
CA TRP A 186 14.50 -4.92 12.44
C TRP A 186 13.55 -5.55 13.45
N TYR A 187 12.32 -5.83 13.00
CA TYR A 187 11.28 -6.42 13.82
C TYR A 187 10.93 -7.84 13.35
N MET A 188 10.55 -8.00 12.07
CA MET A 188 10.10 -9.29 11.54
C MET A 188 10.18 -9.32 10.00
N ASP A 189 10.34 -10.54 9.45
CA ASP A 189 10.22 -10.82 8.02
C ASP A 189 9.01 -11.72 7.74
N TYR A 190 8.30 -11.43 6.67
CA TYR A 190 7.20 -12.22 6.12
C TYR A 190 7.61 -12.67 4.71
N ALA A 191 8.13 -13.89 4.56
CA ALA A 191 8.57 -14.43 3.26
C ALA A 191 7.67 -15.58 2.78
N SER A 192 7.50 -16.58 3.64
CA SER A 192 6.67 -17.74 3.38
C SER A 192 5.83 -18.00 4.63
N PRO A 193 4.74 -17.23 4.82
CA PRO A 193 3.96 -17.29 6.06
C PRO A 193 3.33 -18.67 6.32
N THR A 194 3.17 -19.48 5.26
CA THR A 194 2.90 -20.93 5.37
C THR A 194 3.63 -21.70 4.28
N LYS A 195 3.60 -23.05 4.32
CA LYS A 195 4.16 -23.88 3.25
C LYS A 195 3.41 -23.73 1.93
N GLU A 196 2.11 -23.37 1.98
CA GLU A 196 1.25 -23.17 0.82
C GLU A 196 1.29 -21.73 0.29
N ILE A 197 1.74 -20.77 1.10
CA ILE A 197 1.79 -19.35 0.73
C ILE A 197 3.23 -18.86 0.86
N ALA A 198 3.92 -18.80 -0.26
CA ALA A 198 5.14 -18.04 -0.45
C ALA A 198 4.84 -16.84 -1.34
N PHE A 199 5.47 -15.71 -1.11
CA PHE A 199 5.38 -14.56 -2.00
C PHE A 199 6.29 -14.74 -3.20
N SER A 200 5.91 -14.12 -4.31
CA SER A 200 6.76 -13.99 -5.49
C SER A 200 6.75 -12.55 -5.98
N ARG A 201 7.88 -11.87 -5.80
CA ARG A 201 8.10 -10.47 -6.14
C ARG A 201 6.99 -9.55 -5.61
N PRO A 202 6.75 -9.50 -4.30
CA PRO A 202 5.72 -8.61 -3.75
C PRO A 202 6.10 -7.16 -4.04
N GLN A 203 5.18 -6.37 -4.62
CA GLN A 203 5.43 -4.98 -4.99
C GLN A 203 4.59 -3.96 -4.20
N GLY A 204 3.63 -4.43 -3.42
CA GLY A 204 2.80 -3.56 -2.59
C GLY A 204 2.60 -4.11 -1.20
N VAL A 205 2.48 -3.21 -0.23
CA VAL A 205 2.14 -3.53 1.14
C VAL A 205 1.28 -2.43 1.73
N ALA A 206 0.24 -2.80 2.46
CA ALA A 206 -0.59 -1.89 3.24
C ALA A 206 -0.94 -2.53 4.59
N VAL A 207 -1.22 -1.71 5.60
CA VAL A 207 -1.64 -2.17 6.92
C VAL A 207 -2.88 -1.39 7.33
N ASP A 208 -3.90 -2.08 7.83
CA ASP A 208 -5.11 -1.44 8.32
C ASP A 208 -5.04 -1.11 9.82
N LEU A 209 -6.11 -0.50 10.34
CA LEU A 209 -6.18 -0.08 11.74
C LEU A 209 -6.22 -1.26 12.74
N GLU A 210 -6.63 -2.44 12.29
CA GLU A 210 -6.59 -3.69 13.07
C GLU A 210 -5.22 -4.37 13.03
N GLY A 211 -4.26 -3.80 12.30
CA GLY A 211 -2.91 -4.33 12.14
C GLY A 211 -2.82 -5.51 11.16
N ARG A 212 -3.86 -5.74 10.32
CA ARG A 212 -3.80 -6.74 9.26
C ARG A 212 -2.92 -6.22 8.12
N ILE A 213 -2.08 -7.08 7.60
CA ILE A 213 -1.09 -6.73 6.58
C ILE A 213 -1.58 -7.27 5.24
N TYR A 214 -1.70 -6.41 4.24
CA TYR A 214 -2.06 -6.76 2.87
C TYR A 214 -0.81 -6.70 2.00
N VAL A 215 -0.54 -7.77 1.26
CA VAL A 215 0.65 -7.91 0.41
C VAL A 215 0.22 -8.17 -1.03
N ALA A 216 0.59 -7.29 -1.95
CA ALA A 216 0.44 -7.54 -3.38
C ALA A 216 1.49 -8.57 -3.81
N ASP A 217 1.07 -9.82 -3.91
CA ASP A 217 1.86 -10.98 -4.35
C ASP A 217 1.85 -11.00 -5.89
N THR A 218 2.61 -10.08 -6.47
CA THR A 218 2.48 -9.58 -7.84
C THR A 218 2.55 -10.68 -8.88
N MET A 219 3.57 -11.56 -8.80
CA MET A 219 3.75 -12.64 -9.79
C MET A 219 2.78 -13.81 -9.61
N HIS A 220 2.08 -13.86 -8.47
CA HIS A 220 0.97 -14.79 -8.26
C HIS A 220 -0.40 -14.14 -8.55
N HIS A 221 -0.44 -12.90 -9.03
CA HIS A 221 -1.65 -12.18 -9.46
C HIS A 221 -2.74 -12.14 -8.39
N ARG A 222 -2.36 -11.90 -7.13
CA ARG A 222 -3.26 -11.90 -5.97
C ARG A 222 -2.80 -10.92 -4.91
N VAL A 223 -3.67 -10.61 -3.97
CA VAL A 223 -3.30 -9.99 -2.69
C VAL A 223 -3.47 -11.02 -1.59
N VAL A 224 -2.50 -11.15 -0.70
CA VAL A 224 -2.57 -11.98 0.49
C VAL A 224 -2.75 -11.08 1.70
N ARG A 225 -3.79 -11.35 2.51
CA ARG A 225 -3.97 -10.71 3.81
C ARG A 225 -3.38 -11.58 4.90
N LEU A 226 -2.57 -10.96 5.76
CA LEU A 226 -2.06 -11.59 6.97
C LEU A 226 -2.74 -10.94 8.18
N SER A 227 -3.03 -11.73 9.20
CA SER A 227 -3.44 -11.21 10.50
C SER A 227 -2.34 -10.35 11.13
N ALA A 228 -2.63 -9.59 12.18
CA ALA A 228 -1.65 -8.82 12.94
C ALA A 228 -0.49 -9.67 13.51
N GLN A 229 -0.65 -11.00 13.59
CA GLN A 229 0.39 -11.95 14.00
C GLN A 229 1.18 -12.51 12.80
N GLY A 230 0.93 -12.01 11.58
CA GLY A 230 1.62 -12.43 10.36
C GLY A 230 1.16 -13.78 9.78
N LYS A 231 -0.01 -14.29 10.20
CA LYS A 231 -0.58 -15.53 9.64
C LYS A 231 -1.52 -15.19 8.49
N PRO A 232 -1.42 -15.88 7.32
CA PRO A 232 -2.38 -15.70 6.24
C PRO A 232 -3.79 -16.05 6.70
N ASP A 233 -4.74 -15.17 6.42
CA ASP A 233 -6.15 -15.36 6.75
C ASP A 233 -7.09 -15.11 5.57
N ALA A 234 -6.63 -14.47 4.48
CA ALA A 234 -7.38 -14.33 3.25
C ALA A 234 -6.46 -14.26 2.02
N VAL A 235 -7.01 -14.68 0.88
CA VAL A 235 -6.46 -14.43 -0.45
C VAL A 235 -7.51 -13.65 -1.24
N ILE A 236 -7.15 -12.49 -1.76
CA ILE A 236 -8.03 -11.54 -2.43
C ILE A 236 -7.63 -11.48 -3.90
N GLY A 237 -8.63 -11.59 -4.77
CA GLY A 237 -8.42 -11.68 -6.20
C GLY A 237 -7.95 -13.06 -6.66
N ARG A 238 -7.94 -13.24 -7.96
CA ARG A 238 -7.42 -14.41 -8.70
C ARG A 238 -6.89 -13.93 -10.05
N PRO A 239 -6.00 -14.69 -10.72
CA PRO A 239 -5.47 -14.28 -12.01
C PRO A 239 -6.56 -14.05 -13.06
N GLY A 240 -6.51 -12.91 -13.76
CA GLY A 240 -7.39 -12.62 -14.89
C GLY A 240 -7.75 -11.13 -15.06
N PRO A 241 -8.44 -10.79 -16.17
CA PRO A 241 -8.86 -9.44 -16.51
C PRO A 241 -10.28 -9.08 -16.00
N GLY A 242 -11.06 -10.04 -15.50
CA GLY A 242 -12.44 -9.85 -15.07
C GLY A 242 -12.55 -8.99 -13.80
N PHE A 243 -13.77 -8.52 -13.48
CA PHE A 243 -14.03 -7.82 -12.24
C PHE A 243 -13.75 -8.71 -11.03
N GLY A 244 -12.93 -8.22 -10.09
CA GLY A 244 -12.43 -8.99 -8.95
C GLY A 244 -11.26 -9.93 -9.27
N GLU A 245 -10.83 -10.02 -10.54
CA GLU A 245 -9.60 -10.68 -10.96
C GLU A 245 -8.46 -9.67 -11.03
N LEU A 246 -7.21 -10.11 -10.91
CA LEU A 246 -6.02 -9.26 -10.86
C LEU A 246 -4.96 -9.75 -11.85
N THR A 247 -4.20 -8.82 -12.39
CA THR A 247 -3.00 -9.10 -13.18
C THR A 247 -1.86 -8.20 -12.72
N GLU A 248 -0.80 -8.80 -12.19
CA GLU A 248 0.37 -8.09 -11.66
C GLU A 248 -0.02 -6.91 -10.72
N PRO A 249 -0.82 -7.18 -9.65
CA PRO A 249 -1.17 -6.12 -8.71
C PRO A 249 0.09 -5.54 -8.07
N CYS A 250 0.16 -4.20 -7.97
CA CYS A 250 1.28 -3.48 -7.37
C CYS A 250 0.84 -2.73 -6.10
N GLY A 251 0.58 -1.44 -6.18
CA GLY A 251 0.28 -0.60 -5.02
C GLY A 251 -1.04 -0.95 -4.34
N LEU A 252 -1.04 -0.82 -3.03
CA LEU A 252 -2.17 -1.08 -2.15
C LEU A 252 -2.43 0.14 -1.26
N ALA A 253 -3.70 0.44 -0.98
CA ALA A 253 -4.09 1.41 0.04
C ALA A 253 -5.35 0.94 0.76
N ILE A 254 -5.47 1.31 2.03
CA ILE A 254 -6.71 1.14 2.81
C ILE A 254 -7.37 2.51 2.92
N ASP A 255 -8.64 2.60 2.54
CA ASP A 255 -9.40 3.84 2.69
C ASP A 255 -10.06 3.97 4.06
N LEU A 256 -10.74 5.08 4.31
CA LEU A 256 -11.36 5.39 5.59
C LEU A 256 -12.45 4.39 6.01
N ASP A 257 -13.07 3.71 5.05
CA ASP A 257 -14.09 2.70 5.29
C ASP A 257 -13.49 1.31 5.53
N GLY A 258 -12.16 1.17 5.53
CA GLY A 258 -11.43 -0.10 5.63
C GLY A 258 -11.43 -0.89 4.32
N GLY A 259 -11.82 -0.29 3.21
CA GLY A 259 -11.76 -0.90 1.88
C GLY A 259 -10.34 -0.94 1.33
N LEU A 260 -10.00 -2.06 0.69
CA LEU A 260 -8.71 -2.25 0.05
C LEU A 260 -8.75 -1.77 -1.40
N TRP A 261 -7.95 -0.78 -1.73
CA TRP A 261 -7.68 -0.38 -3.10
C TRP A 261 -6.43 -1.07 -3.63
N VAL A 262 -6.51 -1.54 -4.86
CA VAL A 262 -5.45 -2.29 -5.55
C VAL A 262 -5.16 -1.65 -6.90
N ALA A 263 -3.93 -1.27 -7.15
CA ALA A 263 -3.45 -0.97 -8.49
C ALA A 263 -3.28 -2.30 -9.25
N ASP A 264 -4.24 -2.62 -10.09
CA ASP A 264 -4.29 -3.81 -10.95
C ASP A 264 -3.54 -3.50 -12.25
N THR A 265 -2.22 -3.40 -12.10
CA THR A 265 -1.27 -2.78 -13.04
C THR A 265 -1.33 -3.41 -14.42
N GLY A 266 -1.35 -4.74 -14.50
CA GLY A 266 -1.39 -5.46 -15.79
C GLY A 266 -2.74 -5.40 -16.48
N ASN A 267 -3.79 -4.87 -15.82
CA ASN A 267 -5.11 -4.64 -16.42
C ASN A 267 -5.42 -3.14 -16.60
N ASP A 268 -4.44 -2.25 -16.42
CA ASP A 268 -4.57 -0.79 -16.59
C ASP A 268 -5.78 -0.19 -15.83
N ARG A 269 -5.98 -0.63 -14.58
CA ARG A 269 -7.09 -0.18 -13.73
C ARG A 269 -6.73 -0.19 -12.26
N VAL A 270 -7.61 0.42 -11.45
CA VAL A 270 -7.61 0.22 -9.99
C VAL A 270 -8.93 -0.41 -9.57
N GLN A 271 -8.90 -1.29 -8.57
CA GLN A 271 -10.08 -1.95 -8.04
C GLN A 271 -10.16 -1.74 -6.52
N LYS A 272 -11.41 -1.61 -6.02
CA LYS A 272 -11.70 -1.62 -4.58
C LYS A 272 -12.28 -2.97 -4.19
N PHE A 273 -11.79 -3.50 -3.07
CA PHE A 273 -12.31 -4.70 -2.44
C PHE A 273 -12.76 -4.39 -1.00
N THR A 274 -13.69 -5.16 -0.48
CA THR A 274 -13.94 -5.20 0.96
C THR A 274 -12.75 -5.83 1.67
N ALA A 275 -12.65 -5.64 2.98
CA ALA A 275 -11.64 -6.33 3.78
C ALA A 275 -11.71 -7.86 3.64
N ASP A 276 -12.88 -8.43 3.34
CA ASP A 276 -13.09 -9.86 3.15
C ASP A 276 -12.84 -10.33 1.71
N GLY A 277 -12.43 -9.41 0.81
CA GLY A 277 -11.98 -9.73 -0.55
C GLY A 277 -13.07 -9.71 -1.62
N GLU A 278 -14.27 -9.20 -1.30
CA GLU A 278 -15.31 -8.99 -2.30
C GLU A 278 -15.01 -7.74 -3.13
N ALA A 279 -15.06 -7.84 -4.46
CA ALA A 279 -14.85 -6.69 -5.34
C ALA A 279 -16.05 -5.73 -5.27
N VAL A 280 -15.75 -4.45 -5.04
CA VAL A 280 -16.76 -3.39 -4.85
C VAL A 280 -16.94 -2.54 -6.10
N CYS A 281 -15.84 -2.01 -6.63
CA CYS A 281 -15.83 -1.18 -7.83
C CYS A 281 -14.47 -1.24 -8.54
N CYS A 282 -14.42 -0.73 -9.78
CA CYS A 282 -13.19 -0.53 -10.52
C CYS A 282 -13.20 0.86 -11.18
N PHE A 283 -12.00 1.39 -11.46
CA PHE A 283 -11.81 2.61 -12.24
C PHE A 283 -10.65 2.40 -13.22
N PRO A 284 -10.79 2.82 -14.49
CA PRO A 284 -12.04 3.28 -15.10
C PRO A 284 -13.04 2.13 -15.35
N GLN A 285 -14.33 2.41 -15.27
CA GLN A 285 -15.35 1.42 -15.66
C GLN A 285 -15.50 1.35 -17.19
N ALA A 286 -15.40 2.50 -17.83
CA ALA A 286 -15.35 2.68 -19.27
C ALA A 286 -14.24 3.71 -19.55
N PRO A 287 -13.10 3.31 -20.08
CA PRO A 287 -12.00 4.24 -20.30
C PRO A 287 -12.34 5.28 -21.39
N THR A 288 -11.95 6.52 -21.11
CA THR A 288 -11.91 7.63 -22.06
C THR A 288 -10.48 8.12 -22.14
N PRO A 289 -10.08 8.95 -23.11
CA PRO A 289 -8.70 9.46 -23.19
C PRO A 289 -8.22 10.13 -21.88
N GLU A 290 -9.13 10.74 -21.12
CA GLU A 290 -8.82 11.40 -19.85
C GLU A 290 -8.70 10.42 -18.68
N THR A 291 -9.49 9.34 -18.70
CA THR A 291 -9.62 8.37 -17.59
C THR A 291 -8.84 7.09 -17.81
N GLU A 292 -8.41 6.81 -19.05
CA GLU A 292 -7.57 5.64 -19.36
C GLU A 292 -6.30 5.67 -18.51
N LEU A 293 -5.97 4.53 -17.90
CA LEU A 293 -4.75 4.36 -17.11
C LEU A 293 -3.71 3.57 -17.89
N HIS A 294 -2.44 3.86 -17.63
CA HIS A 294 -1.31 3.20 -18.29
C HIS A 294 -0.33 2.70 -17.23
N ALA A 295 -0.43 1.42 -16.91
CA ALA A 295 0.34 0.74 -15.86
C ALA A 295 0.29 1.52 -14.52
N PRO A 296 -0.88 1.70 -13.89
CA PRO A 296 -0.98 2.33 -12.58
C PRO A 296 -0.21 1.51 -11.55
N ARG A 297 0.67 2.15 -10.77
CA ARG A 297 1.53 1.42 -9.83
C ARG A 297 1.26 1.70 -8.36
N ALA A 298 0.61 2.81 -8.03
CA ALA A 298 0.25 3.08 -6.64
C ALA A 298 -1.12 3.72 -6.53
N VAL A 299 -1.69 3.53 -5.36
CA VAL A 299 -2.94 4.18 -4.90
C VAL A 299 -2.72 4.75 -3.50
N ALA A 300 -3.41 5.84 -3.17
CA ALA A 300 -3.47 6.40 -1.83
C ALA A 300 -4.85 7.02 -1.59
N ALA A 301 -5.25 7.17 -0.33
CA ALA A 301 -6.50 7.82 0.05
C ALA A 301 -6.21 9.04 0.93
N ASP A 302 -6.99 10.12 0.76
CA ASP A 302 -6.94 11.30 1.63
C ASP A 302 -8.01 11.24 2.74
N SER A 303 -8.00 12.24 3.63
CA SER A 303 -8.94 12.36 4.74
C SER A 303 -10.38 12.68 4.29
N ALA A 304 -10.58 13.12 3.05
CA ALA A 304 -11.89 13.39 2.44
C ALA A 304 -12.46 12.19 1.66
N GLY A 305 -11.71 11.07 1.59
CA GLY A 305 -12.09 9.87 0.85
C GLY A 305 -11.84 9.95 -0.66
N SER A 306 -11.03 10.92 -1.13
CA SER A 306 -10.52 10.90 -2.50
C SER A 306 -9.45 9.82 -2.64
N ILE A 307 -9.36 9.25 -3.83
CA ILE A 307 -8.36 8.24 -4.17
C ILE A 307 -7.40 8.82 -5.21
N TYR A 308 -6.12 8.77 -4.90
CA TYR A 308 -5.06 9.15 -5.83
C TYR A 308 -4.49 7.90 -6.49
N VAL A 309 -4.22 8.00 -7.79
CA VAL A 309 -3.68 6.90 -8.61
C VAL A 309 -2.44 7.40 -9.33
N ALA A 310 -1.29 6.79 -9.08
CA ALA A 310 -0.09 7.04 -9.88
C ALA A 310 -0.21 6.31 -11.22
N ASP A 311 -0.55 7.04 -12.25
CA ASP A 311 -0.63 6.59 -13.64
C ASP A 311 0.78 6.66 -14.26
N THR A 312 1.57 5.61 -14.01
CA THR A 312 3.02 5.63 -14.17
C THR A 312 3.47 5.91 -15.60
N LEU A 313 2.92 5.20 -16.58
CA LEU A 313 3.24 5.42 -18.00
C LEU A 313 2.41 6.56 -18.61
N GLY A 314 1.36 7.01 -17.93
CA GLY A 314 0.65 8.25 -18.23
C GLY A 314 1.38 9.50 -17.72
N HIS A 315 2.45 9.32 -16.90
CA HIS A 315 3.26 10.42 -16.33
C HIS A 315 2.45 11.46 -15.55
N ARG A 316 1.44 11.00 -14.81
CA ARG A 316 0.50 11.85 -14.08
C ARG A 316 -0.02 11.13 -12.83
N VAL A 317 -0.67 11.88 -11.96
CA VAL A 317 -1.48 11.33 -10.87
C VAL A 317 -2.94 11.72 -11.13
N LEU A 318 -3.85 10.77 -11.01
CA LEU A 318 -5.29 11.03 -11.08
C LEU A 318 -5.87 11.09 -9.67
N ARG A 319 -6.69 12.11 -9.39
CA ARG A 319 -7.51 12.20 -8.19
C ARG A 319 -8.92 11.79 -8.52
N LEU A 320 -9.42 10.77 -7.85
CA LEU A 320 -10.76 10.22 -8.00
C LEU A 320 -11.62 10.61 -6.80
N GLN A 321 -12.87 10.90 -7.04
CA GLN A 321 -13.87 11.15 -5.99
C GLN A 321 -15.08 10.24 -6.19
N SER A 322 -15.75 9.89 -5.09
CA SER A 322 -17.02 9.19 -5.15
C SER A 322 -18.02 10.00 -5.99
N ALA A 323 -18.63 9.37 -6.97
CA ALA A 323 -19.65 9.99 -7.83
C ALA A 323 -21.01 10.12 -7.12
N GLY A 324 -21.10 9.73 -5.84
CA GLY A 324 -22.35 9.58 -5.12
C GLY A 324 -23.01 8.23 -5.42
N MET A 325 -24.09 7.93 -4.73
CA MET A 325 -24.90 6.75 -5.05
C MET A 325 -25.80 7.10 -6.25
N GLU A 326 -25.55 6.49 -7.39
CA GLU A 326 -26.55 6.45 -8.46
C GLU A 326 -27.63 5.44 -8.05
N TRP A 327 -28.89 5.92 -8.03
CA TRP A 327 -30.09 5.16 -7.68
C TRP A 327 -30.57 4.33 -8.87
#